data_a09dbe925b7f50b6b420a7d5c3489ba9
#
_entry.id   a09dbe925b7f50b6b420a7d5c3489ba9
#
_cell.length_a   1.000
_cell.length_b   1.000
_cell.length_c   1.000
_cell.angle_alpha   90.00
_cell.angle_beta   90.00
_cell.angle_gamma   90.00
#
_symmetry.space_group_name_H-M   'P 1'
#
loop_
_entity.id
_entity.type
_entity.pdbx_description
1 polymer ?
#
loop_
_entity_poly.entity_id
_entity_poly.type
_entity_poly.pdbx_seq_one_letter_code
_entity_poly.pdbx_strand_id
1 'polypeptide(L)'
;MCMVSCSKNEILSLPNYSLQYSVEQVDFDTLFTETGSITRTIKLYNPHKGTLLIDAIELQQSSNSQYIMNINGVSGTIAKNVEIAANDSIYIFIQAFLNQNNVDTLVQYVDSLIISYNSKRESLPIVSWGQDVIKHKGETRESFTITAGKPHVILDSLVILKGHTLTIEAGARLYLHYNANLVIHGSLCVQGTYDNPVLFSSNRIEESYETLPGQWGSIIFRESSTANNFEYAIIRNAVNGLRVYGNAENPISISLTNTRIQNMSANCIFAENAHISASNCVLANANDYVLALQGGTHSFVHSTISNQGAIGGRNYVPSVAISNYSFVNEQECPLLQVVFSNSIIVGKIQNEIDVFTQNDTDILDVEFFNCLVKTTIESKYAHYFNSSIQFDEHENLFRNMYDLNFTLDTLSQAKDNGNFEVAQLVPDDFRGQSRIADTKPDIGAYEFFSE
;
A
#
# COMPACT_ATOMS: atom_id res chain seq x y z
N MET A 1 40.21 9.53 -53.80
CA MET A 1 40.96 10.16 -52.69
C MET A 1 39.92 10.62 -51.67
N CYS A 2 39.59 9.77 -50.69
CA CYS A 2 38.68 10.14 -49.61
C CYS A 2 39.46 10.92 -48.58
N MET A 3 39.18 12.22 -48.45
CA MET A 3 39.66 13.02 -47.34
C MET A 3 38.83 12.62 -46.10
N VAL A 4 39.43 11.86 -45.21
CA VAL A 4 38.91 11.68 -43.83
C VAL A 4 39.23 12.96 -43.09
N SER A 5 38.27 13.87 -42.99
CA SER A 5 38.32 15.02 -42.09
C SER A 5 38.25 14.51 -40.65
N CYS A 6 39.38 14.35 -39.98
CA CYS A 6 39.44 14.33 -38.53
C CYS A 6 39.06 15.73 -38.05
N SER A 7 37.78 15.94 -37.68
CA SER A 7 37.39 17.14 -36.91
C SER A 7 38.03 17.00 -35.54
N LYS A 8 39.06 17.78 -35.22
CA LYS A 8 39.48 17.99 -33.83
C LYS A 8 38.25 18.50 -33.08
N ASN A 9 37.79 17.77 -32.08
CA ASN A 9 36.78 18.25 -31.17
C ASN A 9 37.31 19.53 -30.50
N GLU A 10 36.77 20.67 -30.90
CA GLU A 10 37.14 21.95 -30.31
C GLU A 10 36.65 21.99 -28.86
N ILE A 11 37.55 22.19 -27.92
CA ILE A 11 37.20 22.39 -26.50
C ILE A 11 36.84 23.85 -26.30
N LEU A 12 35.64 24.10 -25.85
CA LEU A 12 35.09 25.42 -25.55
C LEU A 12 35.54 25.87 -24.15
N SER A 13 36.47 26.84 -24.08
CA SER A 13 37.07 27.30 -22.81
C SER A 13 36.69 28.73 -22.40
N LEU A 14 35.84 29.41 -23.17
CA LEU A 14 35.45 30.78 -22.85
C LEU A 14 34.26 30.84 -21.87
N PRO A 15 34.23 31.86 -20.98
CA PRO A 15 33.14 31.98 -19.96
C PRO A 15 31.75 32.24 -20.55
N ASN A 16 31.60 32.60 -21.83
CA ASN A 16 30.29 32.79 -22.46
C ASN A 16 29.56 31.49 -22.79
N TYR A 17 30.23 30.35 -22.78
CA TYR A 17 29.58 29.05 -22.92
C TYR A 17 28.99 28.60 -21.59
N SER A 18 27.75 28.14 -21.59
CA SER A 18 27.02 27.73 -20.40
C SER A 18 26.38 26.36 -20.57
N LEU A 19 26.26 25.63 -19.48
CA LEU A 19 25.49 24.40 -19.39
C LEU A 19 23.99 24.68 -19.23
N GLN A 20 23.15 23.72 -19.59
CA GLN A 20 21.74 23.70 -19.23
C GLN A 20 21.47 22.55 -18.29
N TYR A 21 20.57 22.76 -17.32
CA TYR A 21 20.22 21.81 -16.27
C TYR A 21 18.78 21.32 -16.47
N SER A 22 18.53 20.05 -16.25
CA SER A 22 17.17 19.50 -16.32
C SER A 22 16.29 19.90 -15.14
N VAL A 23 16.89 20.36 -14.04
CA VAL A 23 16.22 20.78 -12.81
C VAL A 23 16.93 22.00 -12.20
N GLU A 24 16.22 22.81 -11.45
CA GLU A 24 16.77 23.94 -10.70
C GLU A 24 17.21 23.55 -9.27
N GLN A 25 16.69 22.44 -8.76
CA GLN A 25 16.98 21.88 -7.44
C GLN A 25 16.80 20.36 -7.50
N VAL A 26 17.56 19.63 -6.70
CA VAL A 26 17.37 18.20 -6.45
C VAL A 26 16.63 18.04 -5.14
N ASP A 27 15.39 17.58 -5.22
CA ASP A 27 14.53 17.36 -4.06
C ASP A 27 14.31 15.87 -3.82
N PHE A 28 14.61 15.41 -2.61
CA PHE A 28 14.38 14.04 -2.18
C PHE A 28 13.11 13.89 -1.35
N ASP A 29 12.41 14.98 -1.04
CA ASP A 29 11.28 14.99 -0.14
C ASP A 29 11.65 14.42 1.25
N THR A 30 10.76 13.65 1.88
CA THR A 30 11.00 13.05 3.19
C THR A 30 11.61 11.66 3.04
N LEU A 31 12.66 11.38 3.80
CA LEU A 31 13.38 10.11 3.83
C LEU A 31 13.52 9.61 5.26
N PHE A 32 13.49 8.31 5.47
CA PHE A 32 13.90 7.73 6.75
C PHE A 32 15.42 7.73 6.88
N THR A 33 15.93 8.13 8.05
CA THR A 33 17.36 8.10 8.34
C THR A 33 17.91 6.68 8.32
N GLU A 34 19.19 6.54 7.97
CA GLU A 34 19.89 5.25 7.81
C GLU A 34 19.20 4.26 6.85
N THR A 35 18.43 4.80 5.90
CA THR A 35 17.91 4.06 4.75
C THR A 35 18.31 4.77 3.47
N GLY A 36 18.61 4.01 2.41
CA GLY A 36 18.93 4.61 1.11
C GLY A 36 17.70 5.19 0.43
N SER A 37 17.85 6.37 -0.20
CA SER A 37 16.81 6.96 -1.04
C SER A 37 16.66 6.27 -2.39
N ILE A 38 15.64 6.67 -3.15
CA ILE A 38 15.66 6.49 -4.61
C ILE A 38 16.83 7.26 -5.21
N THR A 39 17.19 6.90 -6.43
CA THR A 39 18.15 7.65 -7.23
C THR A 39 17.43 8.81 -7.92
N ARG A 40 17.87 10.04 -7.67
CA ARG A 40 17.49 11.21 -8.45
C ARG A 40 18.44 11.38 -9.61
N THR A 41 17.90 11.73 -10.76
CA THR A 41 18.69 11.89 -12.00
C THR A 41 18.70 13.35 -12.43
N ILE A 42 19.88 13.89 -12.65
CA ILE A 42 20.09 15.22 -13.21
C ILE A 42 20.71 15.04 -14.60
N LYS A 43 20.25 15.80 -15.57
CA LYS A 43 20.85 15.87 -16.89
C LYS A 43 21.55 17.22 -17.05
N LEU A 44 22.85 17.19 -17.35
CA LEU A 44 23.62 18.37 -17.79
C LEU A 44 23.73 18.31 -19.29
N TYR A 45 23.31 19.37 -19.97
CA TYR A 45 23.30 19.45 -21.41
C TYR A 45 24.26 20.55 -21.90
N ASN A 46 25.10 20.21 -22.89
CA ASN A 46 25.95 21.15 -23.65
C ASN A 46 25.22 21.56 -24.94
N PRO A 47 24.61 22.76 -25.01
CA PRO A 47 23.89 23.22 -26.20
C PRO A 47 24.79 23.78 -27.31
N HIS A 48 26.11 23.69 -27.16
CA HIS A 48 27.06 24.28 -28.05
C HIS A 48 27.64 23.28 -29.06
N LYS A 49 28.24 23.82 -30.17
CA LYS A 49 28.79 23.01 -31.26
C LYS A 49 30.20 22.45 -31.01
N GLY A 50 30.81 22.74 -29.87
CA GLY A 50 32.09 22.19 -29.42
C GLY A 50 31.95 21.46 -28.07
N THR A 51 33.00 20.74 -27.69
CA THR A 51 33.03 20.00 -26.43
C THR A 51 33.22 20.93 -25.23
N LEU A 52 32.42 20.81 -24.20
CA LEU A 52 32.65 21.47 -22.90
C LEU A 52 33.39 20.49 -21.97
N LEU A 53 34.51 20.99 -21.42
CA LEU A 53 35.23 20.29 -20.34
C LEU A 53 34.82 20.86 -19.00
N ILE A 54 34.26 19.97 -18.14
CA ILE A 54 33.94 20.31 -16.76
C ILE A 54 35.16 19.95 -15.91
N ASP A 55 35.75 20.93 -15.24
CA ASP A 55 36.93 20.77 -14.42
C ASP A 55 36.64 19.87 -13.20
N ALA A 56 35.51 20.16 -12.56
CA ALA A 56 35.03 19.36 -11.42
C ALA A 56 33.50 19.44 -11.27
N ILE A 57 32.91 18.31 -10.85
CA ILE A 57 31.56 18.22 -10.31
C ILE A 57 31.73 17.65 -8.89
N GLU A 58 31.30 18.39 -7.85
CA GLU A 58 31.57 18.01 -6.47
C GLU A 58 30.37 18.32 -5.56
N LEU A 59 30.18 17.49 -4.53
CA LEU A 59 29.27 17.80 -3.43
C LEU A 59 29.94 18.81 -2.51
N GLN A 60 29.26 19.90 -2.15
CA GLN A 60 29.84 21.03 -1.42
C GLN A 60 30.37 20.59 -0.03
N GLN A 61 29.65 19.68 0.65
CA GLN A 61 30.09 19.15 1.96
C GLN A 61 31.15 18.04 1.83
N SER A 62 31.48 17.62 0.59
CA SER A 62 32.53 16.64 0.30
C SER A 62 32.38 15.35 1.13
N SER A 63 33.36 15.00 1.95
CA SER A 63 33.32 13.77 2.79
C SER A 63 32.25 13.79 3.89
N ASN A 64 31.69 14.92 4.23
CA ASN A 64 30.61 15.06 5.23
C ASN A 64 29.22 15.07 4.58
N SER A 65 29.15 14.98 3.24
CA SER A 65 27.89 14.96 2.54
C SER A 65 27.05 13.71 2.90
N GLN A 66 25.77 13.93 3.09
CA GLN A 66 24.75 12.86 3.24
C GLN A 66 24.33 12.29 1.89
N TYR A 67 24.96 12.74 0.80
CA TYR A 67 24.67 12.35 -0.57
C TYR A 67 25.88 11.72 -1.22
N ILE A 68 25.61 10.84 -2.18
CA ILE A 68 26.61 10.26 -3.07
C ILE A 68 26.14 10.44 -4.50
N MET A 69 27.05 10.79 -5.40
CA MET A 69 26.75 10.90 -6.83
C MET A 69 27.44 9.78 -7.61
N ASN A 70 26.84 9.44 -8.77
CA ASN A 70 27.45 8.56 -9.76
C ASN A 70 27.43 9.26 -11.12
N ILE A 71 28.59 9.34 -11.76
CA ILE A 71 28.75 9.92 -13.10
C ILE A 71 29.54 8.91 -13.92
N ASN A 72 29.00 8.51 -15.08
CA ASN A 72 29.65 7.54 -15.98
C ASN A 72 30.05 6.22 -15.29
N GLY A 73 29.26 5.75 -14.31
CA GLY A 73 29.53 4.50 -13.57
C GLY A 73 30.52 4.66 -12.40
N VAL A 74 31.05 5.85 -12.16
CA VAL A 74 31.97 6.12 -11.04
C VAL A 74 31.19 6.83 -9.93
N SER A 75 31.13 6.19 -8.76
CA SER A 75 30.47 6.74 -7.56
C SER A 75 31.47 7.49 -6.68
N GLY A 76 31.02 8.59 -6.09
CA GLY A 76 31.84 9.40 -5.18
C GLY A 76 31.20 10.73 -4.84
N THR A 77 31.99 11.60 -4.20
CA THR A 77 31.58 12.97 -3.85
C THR A 77 32.22 14.02 -4.78
N ILE A 78 33.11 13.58 -5.68
CA ILE A 78 33.78 14.42 -6.68
C ILE A 78 34.05 13.62 -7.96
N ALA A 79 33.82 14.23 -9.10
CA ALA A 79 34.28 13.80 -10.42
C ALA A 79 35.05 14.95 -11.10
N LYS A 80 36.13 14.64 -11.82
CA LYS A 80 37.00 15.64 -12.49
C LYS A 80 37.14 15.31 -13.95
N ASN A 81 37.46 16.38 -14.75
CA ASN A 81 37.70 16.29 -16.18
C ASN A 81 36.59 15.56 -16.94
N VAL A 82 35.34 15.94 -16.70
CA VAL A 82 34.17 15.38 -17.35
C VAL A 82 33.90 16.12 -18.66
N GLU A 83 33.93 15.43 -19.77
CA GLU A 83 33.66 16.02 -21.08
C GLU A 83 32.19 15.81 -21.48
N ILE A 84 31.58 16.86 -22.04
CA ILE A 84 30.27 16.76 -22.68
C ILE A 84 30.46 17.19 -24.16
N ALA A 85 30.24 16.23 -25.07
CA ALA A 85 30.39 16.50 -26.51
C ALA A 85 29.41 17.59 -27.02
N ALA A 86 29.65 18.06 -28.24
CA ALA A 86 28.79 19.05 -28.88
C ALA A 86 27.35 18.59 -29.00
N ASN A 87 26.38 19.41 -28.55
CA ASN A 87 24.93 19.09 -28.53
C ASN A 87 24.57 17.78 -27.83
N ASP A 88 25.34 17.37 -26.82
CA ASP A 88 25.16 16.13 -26.04
C ASP A 88 24.95 16.44 -24.56
N SER A 89 24.73 15.40 -23.74
CA SER A 89 24.45 15.51 -22.32
C SER A 89 25.02 14.35 -21.53
N ILE A 90 25.27 14.60 -20.27
CA ILE A 90 25.58 13.55 -19.29
C ILE A 90 24.49 13.47 -18.23
N TYR A 91 24.40 12.31 -17.60
CA TYR A 91 23.54 12.07 -16.45
C TYR A 91 24.36 11.99 -15.17
N ILE A 92 23.86 12.68 -14.15
CA ILE A 92 24.35 12.57 -12.77
C ILE A 92 23.26 11.90 -11.96
N PHE A 93 23.59 10.79 -11.37
CA PHE A 93 22.71 10.05 -10.47
C PHE A 93 23.10 10.41 -9.03
N ILE A 94 22.13 10.83 -8.21
CA ILE A 94 22.35 11.19 -6.81
C ILE A 94 21.47 10.33 -5.93
N GLN A 95 22.05 9.79 -4.85
CA GLN A 95 21.35 9.09 -3.77
C GLN A 95 21.66 9.79 -2.44
N ALA A 96 20.66 9.79 -1.55
CA ALA A 96 20.81 10.26 -0.17
C ALA A 96 20.90 9.06 0.78
N PHE A 97 21.75 9.21 1.80
CA PHE A 97 21.81 8.31 2.94
C PHE A 97 21.97 9.18 4.19
N LEU A 98 20.83 9.53 4.81
CA LEU A 98 20.80 10.46 5.91
C LEU A 98 21.19 9.79 7.22
N ASN A 99 22.08 10.41 7.99
CA ASN A 99 22.42 9.95 9.33
C ASN A 99 21.29 10.23 10.32
N GLN A 100 21.23 9.43 11.38
CA GLN A 100 20.30 9.64 12.48
C GLN A 100 20.55 11.00 13.16
N ASN A 101 19.48 11.70 13.50
CA ASN A 101 19.55 13.03 14.10
C ASN A 101 19.15 13.05 15.59
N ASN A 102 18.60 11.94 16.11
CA ASN A 102 18.15 11.73 17.48
C ASN A 102 17.01 12.66 17.96
N VAL A 103 16.22 13.20 17.02
CA VAL A 103 15.02 13.97 17.34
C VAL A 103 13.77 13.29 16.75
N ASP A 104 12.60 13.64 17.27
CA ASP A 104 11.33 13.01 16.86
C ASP A 104 10.61 13.78 15.73
N THR A 105 11.25 14.86 15.25
CA THR A 105 10.72 15.72 14.19
C THR A 105 11.53 15.59 12.91
N LEU A 106 10.95 16.05 11.80
CA LEU A 106 11.64 16.19 10.53
C LEU A 106 12.79 17.18 10.63
N VAL A 107 13.96 16.79 10.14
CA VAL A 107 15.15 17.64 10.03
C VAL A 107 15.52 17.82 8.57
N GLN A 108 15.73 19.08 8.17
CA GLN A 108 16.16 19.39 6.83
C GLN A 108 17.66 19.16 6.66
N TYR A 109 18.05 18.44 5.61
CA TYR A 109 19.42 18.24 5.16
C TYR A 109 19.61 18.97 3.83
N VAL A 110 20.63 19.81 3.76
CA VAL A 110 20.94 20.63 2.58
C VAL A 110 22.38 20.41 2.19
N ASP A 111 22.62 20.24 0.89
CA ASP A 111 23.93 20.26 0.26
C ASP A 111 23.80 20.96 -1.09
N SER A 112 24.85 21.03 -1.87
CA SER A 112 24.85 21.56 -3.24
C SER A 112 25.77 20.76 -4.12
N LEU A 113 25.35 20.54 -5.36
CA LEU A 113 26.22 20.08 -6.43
C LEU A 113 26.91 21.29 -7.03
N ILE A 114 28.21 21.36 -6.88
CA ILE A 114 29.06 22.44 -7.42
C ILE A 114 29.65 21.96 -8.73
N ILE A 115 29.43 22.73 -9.79
CA ILE A 115 29.95 22.46 -11.15
C ILE A 115 30.90 23.58 -11.55
N SER A 116 32.17 23.23 -11.74
CA SER A 116 33.26 24.17 -12.14
C SER A 116 33.69 23.90 -13.56
N TYR A 117 33.60 24.92 -14.43
CA TYR A 117 34.00 24.85 -15.83
C TYR A 117 34.22 26.29 -16.38
N ASN A 118 35.11 26.47 -17.33
CA ASN A 118 35.32 27.75 -18.01
C ASN A 118 35.46 28.97 -17.08
N SER A 119 36.17 28.81 -15.95
CA SER A 119 36.31 29.80 -14.88
C SER A 119 34.99 30.21 -14.22
N LYS A 120 33.90 29.43 -14.41
CA LYS A 120 32.64 29.55 -13.72
C LYS A 120 32.55 28.51 -12.58
N ARG A 121 31.76 28.87 -11.58
CA ARG A 121 31.37 27.95 -10.52
C ARG A 121 29.87 28.11 -10.30
N GLU A 122 29.10 27.09 -10.66
CA GLU A 122 27.66 27.07 -10.55
C GLU A 122 27.25 26.10 -9.44
N SER A 123 26.13 26.38 -8.77
CA SER A 123 25.64 25.62 -7.65
C SER A 123 24.20 25.18 -7.91
N LEU A 124 23.94 23.87 -7.80
CA LEU A 124 22.60 23.27 -7.83
C LEU A 124 22.24 22.76 -6.44
N PRO A 125 21.22 23.34 -5.77
CA PRO A 125 20.84 22.92 -4.43
C PRO A 125 20.34 21.46 -4.40
N ILE A 126 20.66 20.76 -3.29
CA ILE A 126 20.13 19.42 -2.96
C ILE A 126 19.47 19.53 -1.60
N VAL A 127 18.20 19.13 -1.52
CA VAL A 127 17.39 19.21 -0.29
C VAL A 127 16.72 17.87 -0.02
N SER A 128 16.70 17.49 1.24
CA SER A 128 15.91 16.35 1.76
C SER A 128 15.46 16.63 3.18
N TRP A 129 14.40 15.92 3.59
CA TRP A 129 13.92 15.93 4.97
C TRP A 129 14.13 14.54 5.57
N GLY A 130 14.86 14.46 6.68
CA GLY A 130 15.13 13.20 7.37
C GLY A 130 14.24 13.02 8.59
N GLN A 131 13.68 11.82 8.71
CA GLN A 131 12.95 11.39 9.89
C GLN A 131 13.59 10.16 10.50
N ASP A 132 13.89 10.23 11.81
CA ASP A 132 14.37 9.07 12.55
C ASP A 132 13.28 8.03 12.72
N VAL A 133 13.68 6.76 12.71
CA VAL A 133 12.80 5.60 12.83
C VAL A 133 13.28 4.60 13.88
N ILE A 134 12.35 3.81 14.41
CA ILE A 134 12.64 2.65 15.24
C ILE A 134 12.65 1.42 14.33
N LYS A 135 13.77 0.69 14.26
CA LYS A 135 13.93 -0.46 13.37
C LYS A 135 13.63 -1.77 14.09
N HIS A 136 12.89 -2.63 13.43
CA HIS A 136 12.55 -3.97 13.89
C HIS A 136 12.98 -5.03 12.89
N LYS A 137 13.46 -6.18 13.38
CA LYS A 137 13.72 -7.37 12.59
C LYS A 137 13.87 -8.62 13.47
N GLY A 138 13.60 -9.77 12.88
CA GLY A 138 13.79 -11.07 13.54
C GLY A 138 12.67 -11.46 14.47
N GLU A 139 12.94 -12.39 15.39
CA GLU A 139 11.96 -12.97 16.31
C GLU A 139 11.89 -12.21 17.63
N THR A 140 10.69 -12.06 18.16
CA THR A 140 10.49 -11.52 19.50
C THR A 140 10.15 -12.64 20.48
N ARG A 141 10.77 -12.57 21.66
CA ARG A 141 10.54 -13.52 22.75
C ARG A 141 9.84 -12.87 23.95
N GLU A 142 9.26 -11.71 23.74
CA GLU A 142 8.52 -10.95 24.76
C GLU A 142 7.34 -10.26 24.07
N SER A 143 6.26 -10.06 24.83
CA SER A 143 5.19 -9.18 24.40
C SER A 143 5.65 -7.74 24.49
N PHE A 144 5.33 -6.93 23.48
CA PHE A 144 5.70 -5.52 23.48
C PHE A 144 4.67 -4.67 22.76
N THR A 145 4.79 -3.35 22.95
CA THR A 145 3.88 -2.36 22.40
C THR A 145 4.61 -1.44 21.42
N ILE A 146 4.02 -1.23 20.27
CA ILE A 146 4.39 -0.18 19.32
C ILE A 146 3.50 1.03 19.59
N THR A 147 4.11 2.17 19.92
CA THR A 147 3.42 3.42 20.29
C THR A 147 3.42 4.41 19.12
N ALA A 148 2.57 5.43 19.20
CA ALA A 148 2.65 6.59 18.31
C ALA A 148 3.96 7.37 18.50
N GLY A 149 4.25 8.30 17.58
CA GLY A 149 5.46 9.13 17.63
C GLY A 149 6.41 8.79 16.50
N LYS A 150 7.63 8.32 16.80
CA LYS A 150 8.58 7.90 15.75
C LYS A 150 7.98 6.78 14.91
N PRO A 151 8.14 6.83 13.57
CA PRO A 151 7.75 5.71 12.71
C PRO A 151 8.56 4.45 13.04
N HIS A 152 7.93 3.29 12.87
CA HIS A 152 8.55 1.99 13.03
C HIS A 152 8.81 1.38 11.66
N VAL A 153 10.02 0.88 11.40
CA VAL A 153 10.39 0.24 10.13
C VAL A 153 10.76 -1.22 10.36
N ILE A 154 10.07 -2.12 9.67
CA ILE A 154 10.38 -3.56 9.64
C ILE A 154 11.27 -3.81 8.41
N LEU A 155 12.54 -4.17 8.63
CA LEU A 155 13.54 -4.28 7.54
C LEU A 155 13.47 -5.58 6.76
N ASP A 156 13.48 -6.74 7.44
CA ASP A 156 13.38 -8.05 6.80
C ASP A 156 12.02 -8.68 7.09
N SER A 157 11.82 -9.12 8.31
CA SER A 157 10.53 -9.56 8.85
C SER A 157 10.57 -9.43 10.36
N LEU A 158 9.38 -9.24 10.95
CA LEU A 158 9.18 -9.26 12.38
C LEU A 158 8.30 -10.46 12.72
N VAL A 159 8.79 -11.36 13.57
CA VAL A 159 8.10 -12.59 13.95
C VAL A 159 7.68 -12.51 15.42
N ILE A 160 6.38 -12.59 15.67
CA ILE A 160 5.80 -12.65 17.02
C ILE A 160 5.62 -14.13 17.37
N LEU A 161 6.42 -14.64 18.30
CA LEU A 161 6.39 -16.05 18.69
C LEU A 161 5.12 -16.41 19.48
N LYS A 162 4.79 -17.70 19.47
CA LYS A 162 3.65 -18.25 20.22
C LYS A 162 3.71 -17.85 21.70
N GLY A 163 2.56 -17.43 22.25
CA GLY A 163 2.43 -16.97 23.62
C GLY A 163 2.82 -15.51 23.87
N HIS A 164 3.25 -14.80 22.83
CA HIS A 164 3.56 -13.37 22.91
C HIS A 164 2.55 -12.54 22.13
N THR A 165 2.37 -11.29 22.55
CA THR A 165 1.43 -10.35 21.93
C THR A 165 2.17 -9.11 21.45
N LEU A 166 1.94 -8.73 20.20
CA LEU A 166 2.25 -7.41 19.69
C LEU A 166 1.01 -6.53 19.83
N THR A 167 1.12 -5.48 20.63
CA THR A 167 0.11 -4.42 20.72
C THR A 167 0.56 -3.20 19.91
N ILE A 168 -0.34 -2.62 19.13
CA ILE A 168 -0.05 -1.43 18.33
C ILE A 168 -1.09 -0.37 18.66
N GLU A 169 -0.62 0.73 19.25
CA GLU A 169 -1.46 1.81 19.75
C GLU A 169 -1.91 2.78 18.65
N ALA A 170 -2.96 3.54 18.94
CA ALA A 170 -3.53 4.55 18.05
C ALA A 170 -2.47 5.54 17.54
N GLY A 171 -2.48 5.82 16.24
CA GLY A 171 -1.54 6.72 15.58
C GLY A 171 -0.16 6.13 15.28
N ALA A 172 0.09 4.88 15.64
CA ALA A 172 1.32 4.19 15.29
C ALA A 172 1.44 3.98 13.78
N ARG A 173 2.64 4.18 13.25
CA ARG A 173 2.95 4.05 11.81
C ARG A 173 4.02 2.99 11.62
N LEU A 174 3.64 1.88 10.98
CA LEU A 174 4.52 0.76 10.67
C LEU A 174 4.82 0.77 9.17
N TYR A 175 6.07 0.88 8.83
CA TYR A 175 6.55 0.84 7.47
C TYR A 175 7.36 -0.44 7.24
N LEU A 176 7.00 -1.18 6.20
CA LEU A 176 7.65 -2.44 5.90
C LEU A 176 8.54 -2.27 4.65
N HIS A 177 9.76 -2.78 4.75
CA HIS A 177 10.69 -2.78 3.63
C HIS A 177 10.25 -3.80 2.56
N TYR A 178 10.82 -3.69 1.36
CA TYR A 178 10.53 -4.61 0.26
C TYR A 178 10.67 -6.07 0.71
N ASN A 179 9.66 -6.90 0.45
CA ASN A 179 9.51 -8.28 0.89
C ASN A 179 9.45 -8.53 2.42
N ALA A 180 9.49 -7.50 3.26
CA ALA A 180 9.33 -7.68 4.70
C ALA A 180 7.91 -8.14 5.04
N ASN A 181 7.79 -9.01 6.05
CA ASN A 181 6.52 -9.52 6.56
C ASN A 181 6.39 -9.28 8.06
N LEU A 182 5.18 -9.13 8.54
CA LEU A 182 4.83 -9.28 9.93
C LEU A 182 4.23 -10.67 10.14
N VAL A 183 4.96 -11.56 10.82
CA VAL A 183 4.57 -12.98 10.99
C VAL A 183 4.10 -13.22 12.41
N ILE A 184 2.87 -13.71 12.58
CA ILE A 184 2.20 -13.86 13.87
C ILE A 184 1.99 -15.34 14.17
N HIS A 185 2.77 -15.89 15.09
CA HIS A 185 2.53 -17.16 15.76
C HIS A 185 1.84 -16.98 17.12
N GLY A 186 1.93 -15.80 17.69
CA GLY A 186 1.27 -15.35 18.92
C GLY A 186 -0.02 -14.60 18.64
N SER A 187 -0.14 -13.38 19.17
CA SER A 187 -1.31 -12.52 19.02
C SER A 187 -0.96 -11.14 18.49
N LEU A 188 -1.87 -10.53 17.75
CA LEU A 188 -1.75 -9.16 17.26
C LEU A 188 -2.97 -8.35 17.68
N CYS A 189 -2.72 -7.25 18.42
CA CYS A 189 -3.75 -6.33 18.91
C CYS A 189 -3.48 -4.94 18.34
N VAL A 190 -4.30 -4.51 17.37
CA VAL A 190 -4.22 -3.18 16.73
C VAL A 190 -5.34 -2.32 17.27
N GLN A 191 -5.00 -1.19 17.90
CA GLN A 191 -5.90 -0.34 18.68
C GLN A 191 -5.91 1.10 18.14
N GLY A 192 -6.28 1.28 16.87
CA GLY A 192 -6.45 2.60 16.28
C GLY A 192 -7.74 3.30 16.75
N THR A 193 -7.88 4.56 16.36
CA THR A 193 -9.13 5.34 16.46
C THR A 193 -9.40 6.03 15.12
N TYR A 194 -10.60 6.56 14.94
CA TYR A 194 -10.93 7.29 13.71
C TYR A 194 -9.95 8.43 13.42
N ASP A 195 -9.64 9.26 14.44
CA ASP A 195 -8.71 10.39 14.30
C ASP A 195 -7.24 9.97 14.25
N ASN A 196 -6.91 8.82 14.82
CA ASN A 196 -5.54 8.31 14.91
C ASN A 196 -5.48 6.83 14.50
N PRO A 197 -5.71 6.51 13.22
CA PRO A 197 -5.64 5.12 12.76
C PRO A 197 -4.20 4.58 12.82
N VAL A 198 -4.08 3.27 12.93
CA VAL A 198 -2.79 2.58 12.80
C VAL A 198 -2.50 2.35 11.32
N LEU A 199 -1.32 2.79 10.87
CA LEU A 199 -0.90 2.65 9.47
C LEU A 199 0.10 1.50 9.27
N PHE A 200 -0.20 0.61 8.32
CA PHE A 200 0.75 -0.34 7.74
C PHE A 200 0.96 0.00 6.26
N SER A 201 2.18 0.37 5.89
CA SER A 201 2.52 0.78 4.54
C SER A 201 3.96 0.41 4.16
N SER A 202 4.37 0.73 2.95
CA SER A 202 5.76 0.62 2.52
C SER A 202 6.63 1.69 3.18
N ASN A 203 7.92 1.38 3.38
CA ASN A 203 8.91 2.38 3.76
C ASN A 203 9.33 3.30 2.61
N ARG A 204 8.76 3.11 1.42
CA ARG A 204 8.86 4.04 0.28
C ARG A 204 7.72 5.05 0.43
N ILE A 205 8.03 6.20 1.01
CA ILE A 205 7.05 7.26 1.34
C ILE A 205 7.03 8.39 0.31
N GLU A 206 7.83 8.27 -0.75
CA GLU A 206 7.83 9.22 -1.85
C GLU A 206 6.50 9.15 -2.63
N GLU A 207 5.99 10.28 -3.09
CA GLU A 207 4.70 10.43 -3.79
C GLU A 207 4.50 9.41 -4.92
N SER A 208 5.56 9.16 -5.71
CA SER A 208 5.52 8.17 -6.82
C SER A 208 5.24 6.73 -6.38
N TYR A 209 5.39 6.41 -5.10
CA TYR A 209 5.12 5.09 -4.52
C TYR A 209 3.81 5.01 -3.73
N GLU A 210 3.13 6.13 -3.51
CA GLU A 210 1.95 6.20 -2.64
C GLU A 210 0.83 5.24 -3.04
N THR A 211 0.68 5.01 -4.34
CA THR A 211 -0.41 4.19 -4.91
C THR A 211 0.07 2.89 -5.54
N LEU A 212 1.39 2.57 -5.48
CA LEU A 212 1.92 1.35 -6.08
C LEU A 212 1.67 0.14 -5.17
N PRO A 213 1.02 -0.95 -5.65
CA PRO A 213 0.85 -2.17 -4.88
C PRO A 213 2.13 -3.02 -4.83
N GLY A 214 2.18 -4.01 -3.94
CA GLY A 214 3.24 -5.03 -3.91
C GLY A 214 4.60 -4.53 -3.39
N GLN A 215 4.63 -3.46 -2.62
CA GLN A 215 5.87 -2.86 -2.14
C GLN A 215 6.46 -3.55 -0.91
N TRP A 216 5.67 -4.35 -0.21
CA TRP A 216 6.08 -5.16 0.94
C TRP A 216 5.30 -6.46 0.97
N GLY A 217 5.68 -7.41 1.84
CA GLY A 217 5.07 -8.73 1.86
C GLY A 217 3.62 -8.74 2.36
N SER A 218 3.41 -9.21 3.58
CA SER A 218 2.07 -9.42 4.14
C SER A 218 2.09 -9.40 5.66
N ILE A 219 0.92 -9.27 6.30
CA ILE A 219 0.70 -9.69 7.68
C ILE A 219 0.26 -11.16 7.62
N ILE A 220 1.07 -12.07 8.17
CA ILE A 220 0.91 -13.53 8.03
C ILE A 220 0.58 -14.14 9.38
N PHE A 221 -0.57 -14.78 9.51
CA PHE A 221 -0.97 -15.53 10.69
C PHE A 221 -0.71 -17.02 10.48
N ARG A 222 -0.06 -17.65 11.46
CA ARG A 222 0.28 -19.06 11.46
C ARG A 222 -0.56 -19.85 12.45
N GLU A 223 -0.69 -21.13 12.26
CA GLU A 223 -1.60 -22.06 12.99
C GLU A 223 -1.67 -21.88 14.52
N SER A 224 -0.60 -21.41 15.15
CA SER A 224 -0.59 -21.18 16.60
C SER A 224 -1.07 -19.79 17.01
N SER A 225 -1.43 -18.95 16.06
CA SER A 225 -1.88 -17.57 16.31
C SER A 225 -3.28 -17.56 16.90
N THR A 226 -3.49 -16.70 17.91
CA THR A 226 -4.76 -16.59 18.63
C THR A 226 -5.07 -15.14 18.99
N ALA A 227 -6.36 -14.81 19.16
CA ALA A 227 -6.82 -13.51 19.67
C ALA A 227 -6.26 -12.31 18.87
N ASN A 228 -6.54 -12.28 17.59
CA ASN A 228 -6.10 -11.19 16.69
C ASN A 228 -7.24 -10.21 16.47
N ASN A 229 -6.99 -8.94 16.71
CA ASN A 229 -7.96 -7.88 16.46
C ASN A 229 -7.34 -6.65 15.80
N PHE A 230 -8.10 -6.03 14.93
CA PHE A 230 -7.79 -4.77 14.28
C PHE A 230 -8.95 -3.80 14.48
N GLU A 231 -8.64 -2.65 15.01
CA GLU A 231 -9.55 -1.56 15.13
C GLU A 231 -8.92 -0.30 14.50
N TYR A 232 -9.63 0.35 13.57
CA TYR A 232 -9.16 1.50 12.80
C TYR A 232 -7.73 1.33 12.27
N ALA A 233 -7.49 0.23 11.55
CA ALA A 233 -6.24 0.01 10.84
C ALA A 233 -6.35 0.39 9.36
N ILE A 234 -5.26 0.91 8.80
CA ILE A 234 -5.09 1.13 7.35
C ILE A 234 -3.92 0.27 6.90
N ILE A 235 -4.20 -0.74 6.09
CA ILE A 235 -3.21 -1.67 5.52
C ILE A 235 -3.20 -1.44 4.00
N ARG A 236 -2.07 -0.98 3.45
CA ARG A 236 -1.99 -0.62 2.04
C ARG A 236 -0.68 -1.01 1.35
N ASN A 237 -0.76 -1.19 0.03
CA ASN A 237 0.37 -1.33 -0.87
C ASN A 237 1.22 -2.59 -0.65
N ALA A 238 0.67 -3.64 -0.04
CA ALA A 238 1.34 -4.93 0.16
C ALA A 238 1.16 -5.88 -1.05
N VAL A 239 1.84 -7.01 -0.99
CA VAL A 239 1.51 -8.15 -1.85
C VAL A 239 0.15 -8.70 -1.43
N ASN A 240 -0.01 -9.07 -0.13
CA ASN A 240 -1.33 -9.35 0.44
C ASN A 240 -1.51 -8.53 1.73
N GLY A 241 -2.74 -8.12 2.03
CA GLY A 241 -3.04 -7.48 3.30
C GLY A 241 -2.87 -8.49 4.44
N LEU A 242 -3.79 -9.45 4.54
CA LEU A 242 -3.73 -10.53 5.53
C LEU A 242 -3.60 -11.89 4.82
N ARG A 243 -2.67 -12.72 5.28
CA ARG A 243 -2.58 -14.15 4.93
C ARG A 243 -2.78 -14.99 6.17
N VAL A 244 -3.81 -15.80 6.19
CA VAL A 244 -4.21 -16.59 7.36
C VAL A 244 -4.11 -18.08 7.01
N TYR A 245 -3.27 -18.79 7.73
CA TYR A 245 -3.02 -20.22 7.56
C TYR A 245 -3.37 -20.97 8.84
N GLY A 246 -4.68 -21.16 9.07
CA GLY A 246 -5.20 -22.02 10.12
C GLY A 246 -5.26 -23.48 9.70
N ASN A 247 -5.73 -24.31 10.59
CA ASN A 247 -6.11 -25.69 10.27
C ASN A 247 -7.55 -25.96 10.75
N ALA A 248 -8.16 -27.02 10.26
CA ALA A 248 -9.57 -27.31 10.52
C ALA A 248 -9.87 -27.58 12.00
N GLU A 249 -8.90 -28.13 12.77
CA GLU A 249 -9.06 -28.41 14.19
C GLU A 249 -8.92 -27.16 15.08
N ASN A 250 -8.07 -26.22 14.65
CA ASN A 250 -7.78 -24.97 15.37
C ASN A 250 -7.79 -23.80 14.39
N PRO A 251 -8.95 -23.34 13.96
CA PRO A 251 -9.06 -22.20 13.04
C PRO A 251 -8.59 -20.90 13.72
N ILE A 252 -7.89 -20.07 12.96
CA ILE A 252 -7.37 -18.78 13.46
C ILE A 252 -8.51 -17.76 13.46
N SER A 253 -8.74 -17.12 14.61
CA SER A 253 -9.75 -16.08 14.75
C SER A 253 -9.14 -14.67 14.53
N ILE A 254 -9.78 -13.89 13.69
CA ILE A 254 -9.43 -12.50 13.42
C ILE A 254 -10.70 -11.64 13.45
N SER A 255 -10.65 -10.57 14.24
CA SER A 255 -11.67 -9.53 14.28
C SER A 255 -11.17 -8.27 13.59
N LEU A 256 -11.97 -7.72 12.70
CA LEU A 256 -11.70 -6.49 11.97
C LEU A 256 -12.85 -5.50 12.22
N THR A 257 -12.56 -4.35 12.78
CA THR A 257 -13.55 -3.29 12.98
C THR A 257 -13.01 -1.99 12.41
N ASN A 258 -13.82 -1.25 11.64
CA ASN A 258 -13.43 0.04 11.07
C ASN A 258 -12.06 0.00 10.37
N THR A 259 -11.75 -1.07 9.65
CA THR A 259 -10.43 -1.34 9.08
C THR A 259 -10.46 -1.24 7.56
N ARG A 260 -9.43 -0.61 6.98
CA ARG A 260 -9.21 -0.53 5.53
C ARG A 260 -8.06 -1.42 5.12
N ILE A 261 -8.29 -2.28 4.12
CA ILE A 261 -7.25 -3.09 3.48
C ILE A 261 -7.36 -2.83 1.98
N GLN A 262 -6.35 -2.19 1.40
CA GLN A 262 -6.51 -1.66 0.04
C GLN A 262 -5.22 -1.65 -0.77
N ASN A 263 -5.39 -1.75 -2.10
CA ASN A 263 -4.31 -1.59 -3.07
C ASN A 263 -3.24 -2.67 -2.94
N MET A 264 -3.65 -3.95 -3.08
CA MET A 264 -2.78 -5.12 -3.00
C MET A 264 -2.40 -5.65 -4.38
N SER A 265 -1.17 -6.13 -4.53
CA SER A 265 -0.75 -6.77 -5.80
C SER A 265 -1.23 -8.22 -5.94
N ALA A 266 -1.75 -8.81 -4.88
CA ALA A 266 -2.46 -10.09 -4.90
C ALA A 266 -3.81 -9.93 -4.19
N ASN A 267 -3.95 -10.28 -2.90
CA ASN A 267 -5.24 -10.30 -2.21
C ASN A 267 -5.31 -9.32 -1.04
N CYS A 268 -6.50 -8.75 -0.74
CA CYS A 268 -6.68 -8.04 0.53
C CYS A 268 -6.68 -9.04 1.69
N ILE A 269 -7.47 -10.11 1.61
CA ILE A 269 -7.48 -11.20 2.60
C ILE A 269 -7.44 -12.54 1.86
N PHE A 270 -6.46 -13.37 2.20
CA PHE A 270 -6.37 -14.77 1.80
C PHE A 270 -6.40 -15.63 3.07
N ALA A 271 -7.44 -16.43 3.25
CA ALA A 271 -7.67 -17.16 4.48
C ALA A 271 -7.98 -18.65 4.23
N GLU A 272 -7.25 -19.53 4.90
CA GLU A 272 -7.48 -20.96 4.96
C GLU A 272 -7.83 -21.35 6.40
N ASN A 273 -8.94 -22.07 6.60
CA ASN A 273 -9.41 -22.55 7.90
C ASN A 273 -9.35 -21.47 9.00
N ALA A 274 -10.08 -20.38 8.78
CA ALA A 274 -10.08 -19.21 9.65
C ALA A 274 -11.50 -18.82 10.07
N HIS A 275 -11.59 -18.05 11.18
CA HIS A 275 -12.79 -17.35 11.60
C HIS A 275 -12.57 -15.85 11.48
N ILE A 276 -13.20 -15.22 10.50
CA ILE A 276 -13.08 -13.76 10.28
C ILE A 276 -14.42 -13.11 10.61
N SER A 277 -14.39 -12.18 11.55
CA SER A 277 -15.51 -11.29 11.85
C SER A 277 -15.11 -9.87 11.46
N ALA A 278 -15.83 -9.28 10.51
CA ALA A 278 -15.55 -7.95 9.99
C ALA A 278 -16.78 -7.06 10.07
N SER A 279 -16.63 -5.85 10.62
CA SER A 279 -17.68 -4.82 10.64
C SER A 279 -17.13 -3.46 10.22
N ASN A 280 -17.92 -2.70 9.45
CA ASN A 280 -17.52 -1.39 8.92
C ASN A 280 -16.17 -1.41 8.17
N CYS A 281 -15.83 -2.50 7.49
CA CYS A 281 -14.56 -2.62 6.80
C CYS A 281 -14.64 -2.17 5.34
N VAL A 282 -13.55 -1.58 4.85
CA VAL A 282 -13.35 -1.26 3.44
C VAL A 282 -12.21 -2.12 2.89
N LEU A 283 -12.54 -3.05 2.02
CA LEU A 283 -11.60 -3.95 1.37
C LEU A 283 -11.61 -3.64 -0.13
N ALA A 284 -10.50 -3.12 -0.66
CA ALA A 284 -10.55 -2.56 -2.00
C ALA A 284 -9.26 -2.75 -2.81
N ASN A 285 -9.43 -2.91 -4.11
CA ASN A 285 -8.38 -2.88 -5.11
C ASN A 285 -7.27 -3.91 -4.87
N ALA A 286 -7.51 -5.11 -5.37
CA ALA A 286 -6.54 -6.20 -5.43
C ALA A 286 -6.38 -6.66 -6.90
N ASN A 287 -5.20 -7.14 -7.28
CA ASN A 287 -5.01 -7.69 -8.62
C ASN A 287 -5.60 -9.10 -8.74
N ASP A 288 -5.66 -9.85 -7.64
CA ASP A 288 -6.39 -11.11 -7.54
C ASP A 288 -7.71 -10.90 -6.78
N TYR A 289 -8.01 -11.74 -5.80
CA TYR A 289 -9.23 -11.63 -4.99
C TYR A 289 -9.12 -10.51 -3.95
N VAL A 290 -10.20 -9.76 -3.74
CA VAL A 290 -10.30 -8.96 -2.51
C VAL A 290 -10.41 -9.89 -1.30
N LEU A 291 -11.29 -10.89 -1.39
CA LEU A 291 -11.46 -11.94 -0.39
C LEU A 291 -11.33 -13.32 -1.02
N ALA A 292 -10.40 -14.13 -0.54
CA ALA A 292 -10.30 -15.56 -0.81
C ALA A 292 -10.50 -16.32 0.51
N LEU A 293 -11.69 -16.89 0.71
CA LEU A 293 -12.11 -17.56 1.94
C LEU A 293 -12.22 -19.07 1.71
N GLN A 294 -11.30 -19.83 2.26
CA GLN A 294 -11.17 -21.27 2.05
C GLN A 294 -11.38 -22.00 3.38
N GLY A 295 -12.59 -22.50 3.60
CA GLY A 295 -12.99 -23.13 4.87
C GLY A 295 -13.18 -22.15 6.03
N GLY A 296 -13.73 -22.65 7.14
CA GLY A 296 -13.93 -21.88 8.37
C GLY A 296 -15.27 -21.15 8.45
N THR A 297 -15.33 -20.10 9.27
CA THR A 297 -16.54 -19.30 9.50
C THR A 297 -16.26 -17.83 9.30
N HIS A 298 -17.08 -17.16 8.50
CA HIS A 298 -16.83 -15.76 8.16
C HIS A 298 -18.10 -14.92 8.24
N SER A 299 -17.99 -13.73 8.82
CA SER A 299 -19.07 -12.75 8.92
C SER A 299 -18.57 -11.36 8.52
N PHE A 300 -19.27 -10.73 7.58
CA PHE A 300 -18.99 -9.39 7.11
C PHE A 300 -20.27 -8.55 7.23
N VAL A 301 -20.26 -7.59 8.13
CA VAL A 301 -21.43 -6.74 8.43
C VAL A 301 -21.10 -5.30 8.05
N HIS A 302 -22.00 -4.64 7.32
CA HIS A 302 -21.80 -3.26 6.89
C HIS A 302 -20.39 -3.01 6.30
N SER A 303 -19.93 -3.92 5.44
CA SER A 303 -18.61 -3.82 4.82
C SER A 303 -18.70 -3.46 3.34
N THR A 304 -17.70 -2.74 2.84
CA THR A 304 -17.59 -2.37 1.43
C THR A 304 -16.43 -3.12 0.79
N ILE A 305 -16.76 -4.04 -0.12
CA ILE A 305 -15.82 -4.79 -0.95
C ILE A 305 -15.89 -4.24 -2.36
N SER A 306 -14.81 -3.58 -2.84
CA SER A 306 -14.80 -2.95 -4.15
C SER A 306 -13.52 -3.24 -4.92
N ASN A 307 -13.61 -3.86 -6.09
CA ASN A 307 -12.43 -4.19 -6.87
C ASN A 307 -12.44 -3.58 -8.28
N GLN A 308 -11.89 -2.37 -8.39
CA GLN A 308 -11.59 -1.75 -9.68
C GLN A 308 -10.21 -2.17 -10.22
N GLY A 309 -9.43 -2.92 -9.42
CA GLY A 309 -8.06 -3.30 -9.66
C GLY A 309 -7.05 -2.28 -9.13
N ALA A 310 -5.94 -2.77 -8.60
CA ALA A 310 -4.80 -1.92 -8.24
C ALA A 310 -4.04 -1.47 -9.50
N ILE A 311 -3.17 -0.48 -9.36
CA ILE A 311 -2.27 -0.05 -10.45
C ILE A 311 -1.41 -1.24 -10.89
N GLY A 312 -1.35 -1.48 -12.20
CA GLY A 312 -0.65 -2.65 -12.79
C GLY A 312 -1.59 -3.67 -13.39
N GLY A 313 -2.90 -3.55 -13.11
CA GLY A 313 -3.95 -4.36 -13.68
C GLY A 313 -4.67 -5.25 -12.67
N ARG A 314 -5.72 -5.89 -13.13
CA ARG A 314 -6.51 -6.86 -12.37
C ARG A 314 -6.60 -8.15 -13.15
N ASN A 315 -6.40 -9.29 -12.51
CA ASN A 315 -6.74 -10.58 -13.08
C ASN A 315 -8.27 -10.70 -13.21
N TYR A 316 -8.74 -11.48 -14.18
CA TYR A 316 -10.18 -11.66 -14.39
C TYR A 316 -10.76 -12.73 -13.44
N VAL A 317 -10.60 -12.47 -12.13
CA VAL A 317 -11.14 -13.29 -11.04
C VAL A 317 -12.17 -12.48 -10.25
N PRO A 318 -13.15 -13.11 -9.58
CA PRO A 318 -14.15 -12.39 -8.77
C PRO A 318 -13.50 -11.63 -7.59
N SER A 319 -14.19 -10.62 -7.07
CA SER A 319 -13.74 -9.92 -5.86
C SER A 319 -13.79 -10.83 -4.64
N VAL A 320 -14.82 -11.69 -4.55
CA VAL A 320 -15.06 -12.62 -3.45
C VAL A 320 -15.06 -14.04 -3.98
N ALA A 321 -14.14 -14.85 -3.49
CA ALA A 321 -14.06 -16.29 -3.74
C ALA A 321 -14.26 -17.04 -2.42
N ILE A 322 -15.24 -17.94 -2.38
CA ILE A 322 -15.57 -18.78 -1.23
C ILE A 322 -15.37 -20.25 -1.63
N SER A 323 -14.69 -21.04 -0.81
CA SER A 323 -14.38 -22.43 -1.15
C SER A 323 -14.40 -23.36 0.07
N ASN A 324 -14.71 -24.63 -0.15
CA ASN A 324 -14.51 -25.70 0.83
C ASN A 324 -13.20 -26.49 0.59
N TYR A 325 -12.29 -25.95 -0.20
CA TYR A 325 -10.97 -26.53 -0.44
C TYR A 325 -9.90 -25.43 -0.62
N SER A 326 -8.65 -25.79 -0.40
CA SER A 326 -7.52 -24.89 -0.57
C SER A 326 -7.20 -24.67 -2.05
N PHE A 327 -7.08 -23.42 -2.45
CA PHE A 327 -6.63 -23.04 -3.82
C PHE A 327 -5.15 -23.33 -4.09
N VAL A 328 -4.38 -23.69 -3.06
CA VAL A 328 -2.94 -23.94 -3.17
C VAL A 328 -2.63 -25.41 -3.40
N ASN A 329 -3.30 -26.31 -2.66
CA ASN A 329 -2.98 -27.74 -2.64
C ASN A 329 -4.20 -28.64 -2.82
N GLU A 330 -5.38 -28.07 -3.08
CA GLU A 330 -6.64 -28.76 -3.31
C GLU A 330 -7.13 -29.62 -2.11
N GLN A 331 -6.53 -29.44 -0.92
CA GLN A 331 -6.96 -30.12 0.29
C GLN A 331 -8.31 -29.59 0.75
N GLU A 332 -9.12 -30.47 1.35
CA GLU A 332 -10.38 -30.08 1.95
C GLU A 332 -10.20 -29.03 3.05
N CYS A 333 -10.98 -27.97 2.98
CA CYS A 333 -11.08 -26.92 3.99
C CYS A 333 -12.55 -26.80 4.40
N PRO A 334 -12.98 -27.47 5.49
CA PRO A 334 -14.38 -27.46 5.87
C PRO A 334 -14.94 -26.05 6.02
N LEU A 335 -15.93 -25.69 5.23
CA LEU A 335 -16.64 -24.43 5.35
C LEU A 335 -17.84 -24.62 6.26
N LEU A 336 -17.84 -23.91 7.40
CA LEU A 336 -18.91 -23.98 8.38
C LEU A 336 -20.02 -22.97 8.07
N GLN A 337 -19.64 -21.71 7.81
CA GLN A 337 -20.61 -20.68 7.43
C GLN A 337 -19.91 -19.45 6.86
N VAL A 338 -20.54 -18.78 5.88
CA VAL A 338 -20.14 -17.44 5.40
C VAL A 338 -21.37 -16.55 5.29
N VAL A 339 -21.39 -15.44 6.02
CA VAL A 339 -22.50 -14.49 5.99
C VAL A 339 -22.00 -13.08 5.67
N PHE A 340 -22.62 -12.46 4.67
CA PHE A 340 -22.51 -11.03 4.39
C PHE A 340 -23.86 -10.38 4.71
N SER A 341 -23.84 -9.30 5.50
CA SER A 341 -25.06 -8.56 5.84
C SER A 341 -24.87 -7.07 5.65
N ASN A 342 -25.86 -6.39 5.04
CA ASN A 342 -25.79 -4.96 4.73
C ASN A 342 -24.46 -4.55 4.08
N SER A 343 -23.90 -5.38 3.21
CA SER A 343 -22.57 -5.19 2.64
C SER A 343 -22.62 -4.91 1.14
N ILE A 344 -21.68 -4.12 0.62
CA ILE A 344 -21.49 -3.81 -0.79
C ILE A 344 -20.42 -4.74 -1.36
N ILE A 345 -20.71 -5.42 -2.49
CA ILE A 345 -19.73 -6.24 -3.21
C ILE A 345 -19.81 -5.88 -4.70
N VAL A 346 -18.87 -5.07 -5.16
CA VAL A 346 -18.84 -4.54 -6.52
C VAL A 346 -17.43 -4.58 -7.11
N GLY A 347 -17.33 -4.40 -8.42
CA GLY A 347 -16.04 -4.34 -9.08
C GLY A 347 -16.17 -4.17 -10.59
N LYS A 348 -15.11 -4.50 -11.32
CA LYS A 348 -14.98 -4.22 -12.74
C LYS A 348 -15.52 -5.33 -13.66
N ILE A 349 -15.62 -6.56 -13.15
CA ILE A 349 -16.17 -7.69 -13.93
C ILE A 349 -17.67 -7.88 -13.67
N GLN A 350 -18.32 -8.68 -14.49
CA GLN A 350 -19.77 -8.88 -14.43
C GLN A 350 -20.22 -9.64 -13.18
N ASN A 351 -19.46 -10.65 -12.75
CA ASN A 351 -19.77 -11.46 -11.57
C ASN A 351 -18.61 -11.35 -10.57
N GLU A 352 -18.82 -10.61 -9.50
CA GLU A 352 -17.81 -10.31 -8.48
C GLU A 352 -17.83 -11.31 -7.31
N ILE A 353 -18.69 -12.31 -7.37
CA ILE A 353 -18.82 -13.37 -6.36
C ILE A 353 -18.76 -14.72 -7.07
N ASP A 354 -17.93 -15.63 -6.58
CA ASP A 354 -17.93 -17.03 -6.97
C ASP A 354 -17.79 -17.96 -5.76
N VAL A 355 -18.44 -19.12 -5.85
CA VAL A 355 -18.45 -20.16 -4.81
C VAL A 355 -17.93 -21.44 -5.44
N PHE A 356 -16.79 -21.90 -4.97
CA PHE A 356 -16.08 -23.05 -5.48
C PHE A 356 -16.29 -24.24 -4.55
N THR A 357 -16.73 -25.35 -5.09
CA THR A 357 -16.93 -26.59 -4.35
C THR A 357 -15.98 -27.67 -4.84
N GLN A 358 -15.48 -28.49 -3.93
CA GLN A 358 -14.61 -29.60 -4.29
C GLN A 358 -15.38 -30.66 -5.09
N ASN A 359 -16.65 -30.88 -4.76
CA ASN A 359 -17.55 -31.74 -5.50
C ASN A 359 -18.79 -30.96 -5.97
N ASP A 360 -19.30 -31.24 -7.16
CA ASP A 360 -20.47 -30.57 -7.74
C ASP A 360 -21.76 -30.71 -6.90
N THR A 361 -21.81 -31.68 -5.99
CA THR A 361 -22.94 -31.95 -5.12
C THR A 361 -22.87 -31.23 -3.77
N ASP A 362 -21.75 -30.56 -3.46
CA ASP A 362 -21.57 -29.87 -2.20
C ASP A 362 -22.44 -28.60 -2.16
N ILE A 363 -23.19 -28.43 -1.07
CA ILE A 363 -23.95 -27.22 -0.78
C ILE A 363 -23.29 -26.55 0.40
N LEU A 364 -22.83 -25.33 0.20
CA LEU A 364 -22.15 -24.57 1.24
C LEU A 364 -23.13 -23.68 2.00
N ASP A 365 -22.91 -23.46 3.29
CA ASP A 365 -23.69 -22.52 4.10
C ASP A 365 -23.17 -21.10 3.86
N VAL A 366 -23.68 -20.48 2.81
CA VAL A 366 -23.30 -19.11 2.36
C VAL A 366 -24.57 -18.28 2.27
N GLU A 367 -24.55 -17.09 2.85
CA GLU A 367 -25.66 -16.15 2.78
C GLU A 367 -25.17 -14.72 2.48
N PHE A 368 -25.82 -14.07 1.52
CA PHE A 368 -25.75 -12.64 1.27
C PHE A 368 -27.10 -12.03 1.65
N PHE A 369 -27.17 -11.51 2.88
CA PHE A 369 -28.38 -10.92 3.42
C PHE A 369 -28.40 -9.42 3.26
N ASN A 370 -29.38 -8.90 2.52
CA ASN A 370 -29.58 -7.46 2.30
C ASN A 370 -28.29 -6.75 1.80
N CYS A 371 -27.60 -7.36 0.85
CA CYS A 371 -26.37 -6.82 0.25
C CYS A 371 -26.63 -6.15 -1.09
N LEU A 372 -25.78 -5.19 -1.46
CA LEU A 372 -25.73 -4.64 -2.82
C LEU A 372 -24.59 -5.32 -3.58
N VAL A 373 -24.90 -6.09 -4.61
CA VAL A 373 -23.95 -6.99 -5.25
C VAL A 373 -23.89 -6.82 -6.76
N LYS A 374 -22.70 -6.83 -7.34
CA LYS A 374 -22.48 -6.93 -8.78
C LYS A 374 -22.25 -8.39 -9.16
N THR A 375 -23.36 -9.13 -9.29
CA THR A 375 -23.39 -10.50 -9.78
C THR A 375 -24.78 -10.80 -10.32
N THR A 376 -24.89 -11.76 -11.22
CA THR A 376 -26.20 -12.18 -11.76
C THR A 376 -26.90 -13.04 -10.71
N ILE A 377 -27.86 -12.46 -9.97
CA ILE A 377 -28.60 -13.16 -8.88
C ILE A 377 -29.42 -14.33 -9.42
N GLU A 378 -29.92 -14.27 -10.65
CA GLU A 378 -30.63 -15.38 -11.34
C GLU A 378 -29.71 -16.53 -11.76
N SER A 379 -28.46 -16.54 -11.31
CA SER A 379 -27.46 -17.57 -11.56
C SER A 379 -27.71 -18.85 -10.73
N LYS A 380 -26.84 -19.84 -10.92
CA LYS A 380 -26.78 -21.05 -10.05
C LYS A 380 -26.65 -20.71 -8.56
N TYR A 381 -26.30 -19.51 -8.19
CA TYR A 381 -26.09 -19.01 -6.81
C TYR A 381 -27.32 -18.28 -6.24
N ALA A 382 -28.46 -18.23 -6.94
CA ALA A 382 -29.64 -17.47 -6.48
C ALA A 382 -30.09 -17.82 -5.06
N HIS A 383 -29.90 -19.06 -4.63
CA HIS A 383 -30.26 -19.53 -3.30
C HIS A 383 -29.39 -18.96 -2.17
N TYR A 384 -28.24 -18.37 -2.46
CA TYR A 384 -27.38 -17.70 -1.46
C TYR A 384 -27.82 -16.24 -1.18
N PHE A 385 -28.67 -15.66 -2.03
CA PHE A 385 -29.04 -14.25 -1.92
C PHE A 385 -30.42 -14.08 -1.27
N ASN A 386 -30.44 -13.41 -0.12
CA ASN A 386 -31.66 -13.12 0.61
C ASN A 386 -31.83 -11.60 0.72
N SER A 387 -32.91 -11.07 0.17
CA SER A 387 -33.21 -9.61 0.12
C SER A 387 -32.10 -8.74 -0.48
N SER A 388 -31.16 -9.32 -1.22
CA SER A 388 -30.04 -8.61 -1.82
C SER A 388 -30.43 -7.93 -3.12
N ILE A 389 -29.77 -6.80 -3.41
CA ILE A 389 -30.02 -5.94 -4.57
C ILE A 389 -28.90 -6.14 -5.59
N GLN A 390 -29.27 -6.40 -6.84
CA GLN A 390 -28.28 -6.42 -7.93
C GLN A 390 -27.91 -4.99 -8.30
N PHE A 391 -26.60 -4.67 -8.30
CA PHE A 391 -26.08 -3.35 -8.60
C PHE A 391 -26.34 -2.98 -10.09
N ASP A 392 -26.94 -1.81 -10.31
CA ASP A 392 -27.09 -1.20 -11.64
C ASP A 392 -25.88 -0.29 -11.92
N GLU A 393 -25.09 -0.64 -12.94
CA GLU A 393 -23.88 0.10 -13.32
C GLU A 393 -24.13 1.51 -13.85
N HIS A 394 -25.37 1.87 -14.13
CA HIS A 394 -25.75 3.21 -14.62
C HIS A 394 -25.79 4.26 -13.50
N GLU A 395 -25.69 3.85 -12.24
CA GLU A 395 -25.74 4.75 -11.10
C GLU A 395 -24.36 4.94 -10.47
N ASN A 396 -24.08 6.16 -9.99
CA ASN A 396 -22.89 6.43 -9.19
C ASN A 396 -23.08 5.82 -7.80
N LEU A 397 -22.21 4.89 -7.42
CA LEU A 397 -22.30 4.25 -6.10
C LEU A 397 -21.52 5.03 -5.05
N PHE A 398 -20.30 5.46 -5.39
CA PHE A 398 -19.37 6.14 -4.49
C PHE A 398 -18.99 7.52 -5.01
N ARG A 399 -18.61 8.44 -4.12
CA ARG A 399 -18.17 9.79 -4.49
C ARG A 399 -16.94 9.77 -5.39
N ASN A 400 -15.91 9.00 -5.05
CA ASN A 400 -14.73 8.86 -5.91
C ASN A 400 -13.93 7.57 -5.59
N MET A 401 -14.29 6.48 -6.24
CA MET A 401 -13.61 5.20 -6.05
C MET A 401 -12.14 5.18 -6.54
N TYR A 402 -11.78 6.08 -7.45
CA TYR A 402 -10.41 6.16 -7.98
C TYR A 402 -9.44 6.79 -6.97
N ASP A 403 -9.94 7.68 -6.10
CA ASP A 403 -9.20 8.26 -4.98
C ASP A 403 -9.42 7.48 -3.67
N LEU A 404 -9.90 6.22 -3.78
CA LEU A 404 -10.21 5.34 -2.65
C LEU A 404 -11.21 5.95 -1.66
N ASN A 405 -12.07 6.87 -2.14
CA ASN A 405 -13.17 7.44 -1.39
C ASN A 405 -14.46 6.64 -1.64
N PHE A 406 -14.75 5.71 -0.75
CA PHE A 406 -15.90 4.82 -0.79
C PHE A 406 -17.12 5.34 -0.01
N THR A 407 -17.16 6.63 0.34
CA THR A 407 -18.38 7.26 0.86
C THR A 407 -19.44 7.30 -0.25
N LEU A 408 -20.70 7.13 0.14
CA LEU A 408 -21.78 7.00 -0.83
C LEU A 408 -22.01 8.31 -1.61
N ASP A 409 -22.33 8.17 -2.90
CA ASP A 409 -22.81 9.27 -3.73
C ASP A 409 -24.27 9.61 -3.37
N THR A 410 -24.72 10.78 -3.77
CA THR A 410 -26.10 11.26 -3.53
C THR A 410 -27.16 10.34 -4.13
N LEU A 411 -26.86 9.73 -5.28
CA LEU A 411 -27.75 8.84 -6.03
C LEU A 411 -27.43 7.35 -5.79
N SER A 412 -26.64 7.03 -4.79
CA SER A 412 -26.21 5.66 -4.53
C SER A 412 -27.39 4.72 -4.25
N GLN A 413 -27.41 3.57 -4.94
CA GLN A 413 -28.36 2.48 -4.66
C GLN A 413 -28.20 1.88 -3.26
N ALA A 414 -27.06 2.08 -2.61
CA ALA A 414 -26.82 1.62 -1.24
C ALA A 414 -27.53 2.45 -0.18
N LYS A 415 -27.91 3.69 -0.55
CA LYS A 415 -28.51 4.64 0.36
C LYS A 415 -29.93 4.24 0.73
N ASP A 416 -30.29 4.36 2.00
CA ASP A 416 -31.62 4.08 2.55
C ASP A 416 -32.14 2.64 2.30
N ASN A 417 -31.25 1.69 1.97
CA ASN A 417 -31.59 0.31 1.60
C ASN A 417 -31.03 -0.76 2.55
N GLY A 418 -30.40 -0.36 3.66
CA GLY A 418 -29.92 -1.28 4.68
C GLY A 418 -31.04 -1.88 5.54
N ASN A 419 -30.82 -3.08 6.04
CA ASN A 419 -31.71 -3.71 7.01
C ASN A 419 -31.49 -3.12 8.41
N PHE A 420 -32.54 -2.64 9.04
CA PHE A 420 -32.48 -1.93 10.32
C PHE A 420 -32.07 -2.86 11.49
N GLU A 421 -32.50 -4.12 11.50
CA GLU A 421 -32.13 -5.06 12.55
C GLU A 421 -30.62 -5.38 12.53
N VAL A 422 -30.04 -5.48 11.34
CA VAL A 422 -28.58 -5.61 11.15
C VAL A 422 -27.85 -4.35 11.63
N ALA A 423 -28.39 -3.16 11.33
CA ALA A 423 -27.80 -1.89 11.75
C ALA A 423 -27.80 -1.74 13.29
N GLN A 424 -28.77 -2.31 14.00
CA GLN A 424 -28.77 -2.31 15.47
C GLN A 424 -27.58 -3.11 16.08
N LEU A 425 -27.03 -4.07 15.35
CA LEU A 425 -25.83 -4.82 15.78
C LEU A 425 -24.53 -4.02 15.60
N VAL A 426 -24.51 -3.10 14.62
CA VAL A 426 -23.40 -2.22 14.31
C VAL A 426 -23.94 -0.79 14.15
N PRO A 427 -24.29 -0.11 15.26
CA PRO A 427 -25.12 1.09 15.23
C PRO A 427 -24.42 2.35 14.69
N ASP A 428 -23.10 2.32 14.59
CA ASP A 428 -22.31 3.42 14.06
C ASP A 428 -21.56 2.99 12.79
N ASP A 429 -21.40 3.91 11.84
CA ASP A 429 -20.66 3.70 10.61
C ASP A 429 -19.11 3.79 10.84
N PHE A 430 -18.33 3.63 9.79
CA PHE A 430 -16.85 3.77 9.85
C PHE A 430 -16.39 5.10 10.45
N ARG A 431 -17.16 6.18 10.31
CA ARG A 431 -16.85 7.53 10.82
C ARG A 431 -17.48 7.81 12.18
N GLY A 432 -18.17 6.85 12.78
CA GLY A 432 -18.92 7.04 14.02
C GLY A 432 -20.26 7.76 13.83
N GLN A 433 -20.83 7.78 12.61
CA GLN A 433 -22.17 8.30 12.37
C GLN A 433 -23.21 7.23 12.63
N SER A 434 -24.27 7.61 13.33
CA SER A 434 -25.31 6.67 13.73
C SER A 434 -26.13 6.16 12.54
N ARG A 435 -26.18 4.85 12.34
CA ARG A 435 -27.01 4.14 11.37
C ARG A 435 -28.48 4.03 11.81
N ILE A 436 -28.71 4.18 13.09
CA ILE A 436 -30.04 4.03 13.70
C ILE A 436 -30.69 5.38 14.05
N ALA A 437 -30.12 6.49 13.61
CA ALA A 437 -30.67 7.82 13.83
C ALA A 437 -32.04 8.01 13.14
N ASP A 438 -32.24 7.33 12.01
CA ASP A 438 -33.52 7.12 11.36
C ASP A 438 -33.75 5.61 11.17
N THR A 439 -34.79 5.19 10.47
CA THR A 439 -35.11 3.77 10.28
C THR A 439 -34.61 3.23 8.92
N LYS A 440 -33.72 3.97 8.25
CA LYS A 440 -33.26 3.66 6.91
C LYS A 440 -31.74 3.71 6.83
N PRO A 441 -31.06 2.73 7.43
CA PRO A 441 -29.60 2.63 7.34
C PRO A 441 -29.15 2.41 5.90
N ASP A 442 -27.90 2.76 5.62
CA ASP A 442 -27.30 2.51 4.33
C ASP A 442 -26.60 1.13 4.28
N ILE A 443 -26.48 0.59 3.09
CA ILE A 443 -25.66 -0.63 2.84
C ILE A 443 -24.19 -0.22 2.71
N GLY A 444 -23.26 -0.98 3.31
CA GLY A 444 -21.83 -0.74 3.25
C GLY A 444 -21.22 -0.09 4.48
N ALA A 445 -19.94 0.30 4.39
CA ALA A 445 -19.16 0.77 5.53
C ALA A 445 -19.50 2.20 5.99
N TYR A 446 -20.18 2.97 5.17
CA TYR A 446 -20.48 4.38 5.43
C TYR A 446 -21.96 4.68 5.33
N GLU A 447 -22.45 5.53 6.23
CA GLU A 447 -23.72 6.25 6.05
C GLU A 447 -23.52 7.41 5.08
N PHE A 448 -24.54 7.69 4.25
CA PHE A 448 -24.56 8.87 3.38
C PHE A 448 -24.65 10.13 4.23
N PHE A 449 -23.84 11.09 3.90
CA PHE A 449 -23.83 12.40 4.51
C PHE A 449 -23.92 13.48 3.45
N SER A 450 -24.95 14.33 3.53
CA SER A 450 -25.04 15.56 2.73
C SER A 450 -24.14 16.61 3.39
N GLU A 451 -23.10 17.04 2.68
CA GLU A 451 -22.32 18.22 3.07
C GLU A 451 -23.16 19.49 3.06
#